data_c1dabc63b3b79620c533349ebd24aab6
#
_entry.id   c1dabc63b3b79620c533349ebd24aab6
#
_cell.length_a   1.000
_cell.length_b   1.000
_cell.length_c   1.000
_cell.angle_alpha   90.00
_cell.angle_beta   90.00
_cell.angle_gamma   90.00
#
_symmetry.space_group_name_H-M   'P 1'
#
loop_
_entity.id
_entity.type
_entity.pdbx_description
1 polymer ?
#
loop_
_entity_poly.entity_id
_entity_poly.type
_entity_poly.pdbx_seq_one_letter_code
_entity_poly.pdbx_strand_id
1 'polypeptide(L)'
;AHPEEVKKLLIYRYNILPKAKERAAQMDDEGALYSWNSINGEECGHVFEAATAQYHINNDVFYSIFKYYEATLDWDFMENYGAEILLETSKCLSHRGNFIERKGGRFCINCICGPDEYNPVVDNNLYTNFLTKKQFYFTLEIFDELKKKNPAKYAELKEKCGIDDNELSRMKVAADKMYLPFDAENGIYMQDDNFIYKDPIDIEKIPLDKLPLLTHLHPLNLWRYQVCKQADIVLLMFLQSHDFTEEMRRKIFDFYEPKTIHDSSLSASIHSIVACDIGYRDEAYGYLRQACR
;
A
#
# COMPACT_ATOMS: atom_id res chain seq x y z
N ALA A 1 -8.21 -19.23 3.25
CA ALA A 1 -9.12 -20.30 3.54
C ALA A 1 -9.68 -20.97 2.28
N HIS A 2 -9.72 -20.32 1.12
CA HIS A 2 -10.20 -20.83 -0.16
C HIS A 2 -9.23 -20.48 -1.29
N PRO A 3 -8.07 -21.16 -1.41
CA PRO A 3 -7.02 -20.78 -2.34
C PRO A 3 -7.48 -20.78 -3.80
N GLU A 4 -8.40 -21.67 -4.17
CA GLU A 4 -8.95 -21.73 -5.53
C GLU A 4 -9.71 -20.44 -5.93
N GLU A 5 -10.44 -19.85 -4.99
CA GLU A 5 -11.13 -18.58 -5.25
C GLU A 5 -10.14 -17.41 -5.29
N VAL A 6 -9.11 -17.44 -4.45
CA VAL A 6 -8.02 -16.44 -4.50
C VAL A 6 -7.29 -16.53 -5.83
N LYS A 7 -6.97 -17.73 -6.32
CA LYS A 7 -6.36 -17.95 -7.63
C LYS A 7 -7.17 -17.30 -8.76
N LYS A 8 -8.49 -17.48 -8.76
CA LYS A 8 -9.39 -16.87 -9.76
C LYS A 8 -9.33 -15.34 -9.71
N LEU A 9 -9.31 -14.76 -8.51
CA LEU A 9 -9.16 -13.32 -8.33
C LEU A 9 -7.81 -12.81 -8.86
N LEU A 10 -6.73 -13.54 -8.62
CA LEU A 10 -5.40 -13.18 -9.13
C LEU A 10 -5.30 -13.34 -10.64
N ILE A 11 -5.95 -14.37 -11.23
CA ILE A 11 -6.07 -14.50 -12.69
C ILE A 11 -6.88 -13.33 -13.28
N TYR A 12 -7.93 -12.86 -12.59
CA TYR A 12 -8.61 -11.63 -13.01
C TYR A 12 -7.64 -10.44 -13.07
N ARG A 13 -6.77 -10.27 -12.06
CA ARG A 13 -5.74 -9.22 -12.09
C ARG A 13 -4.79 -9.37 -13.28
N TYR A 14 -4.41 -10.60 -13.63
CA TYR A 14 -3.63 -10.86 -14.84
C TYR A 14 -4.38 -10.48 -16.12
N ASN A 15 -5.65 -10.83 -16.21
CA ASN A 15 -6.47 -10.54 -17.39
C ASN A 15 -6.64 -9.03 -17.64
N ILE A 16 -6.64 -8.22 -16.59
CA ILE A 16 -6.72 -6.75 -16.71
C ILE A 16 -5.33 -6.07 -16.69
N LEU A 17 -4.23 -6.82 -16.65
CA LEU A 17 -2.87 -6.27 -16.68
C LEU A 17 -2.62 -5.34 -17.89
N PRO A 18 -3.11 -5.63 -19.10
CA PRO A 18 -3.00 -4.68 -20.21
C PRO A 18 -3.61 -3.30 -19.91
N LYS A 19 -4.74 -3.26 -19.20
CA LYS A 19 -5.37 -1.99 -18.79
C LYS A 19 -4.55 -1.27 -17.71
N ALA A 20 -3.94 -2.02 -16.81
CA ALA A 20 -3.02 -1.45 -15.82
C ALA A 20 -1.77 -0.84 -16.49
N LYS A 21 -1.28 -1.43 -17.58
CA LYS A 21 -0.17 -0.87 -18.40
C LYS A 21 -0.60 0.40 -19.14
N GLU A 22 -1.78 0.41 -19.75
CA GLU A 22 -2.36 1.62 -20.36
C GLU A 22 -2.47 2.75 -19.33
N ARG A 23 -2.89 2.42 -18.11
CA ARG A 23 -3.00 3.41 -17.04
C ARG A 23 -1.65 3.94 -16.57
N ALA A 24 -0.64 3.10 -16.39
CA ALA A 24 0.71 3.58 -16.08
C ALA A 24 1.19 4.59 -17.12
N ALA A 25 1.01 4.29 -18.41
CA ALA A 25 1.36 5.20 -19.49
C ALA A 25 0.56 6.52 -19.47
N GLN A 26 -0.72 6.50 -19.07
CA GLN A 26 -1.53 7.73 -18.87
C GLN A 26 -1.01 8.60 -17.72
N MET A 27 -0.30 8.01 -16.79
CA MET A 27 0.31 8.67 -15.63
C MET A 27 1.78 9.03 -15.86
N ASP A 28 2.26 8.93 -17.11
CA ASP A 28 3.67 9.12 -17.51
C ASP A 28 4.62 8.16 -16.76
N ASP A 29 4.11 7.01 -16.33
CA ASP A 29 4.88 5.95 -15.65
C ASP A 29 5.09 4.74 -16.57
N GLU A 30 6.09 3.92 -16.29
CA GLU A 30 6.35 2.65 -16.94
C GLU A 30 5.74 1.46 -16.18
N GLY A 31 5.68 0.29 -16.81
CA GLY A 31 5.13 -0.92 -16.21
C GLY A 31 3.61 -0.90 -16.12
N ALA A 32 3.05 -1.30 -14.98
CA ALA A 32 1.59 -1.39 -14.78
C ALA A 32 1.16 -0.72 -13.49
N LEU A 33 0.07 0.06 -13.53
CA LEU A 33 -0.59 0.67 -12.38
C LEU A 33 -2.05 0.20 -12.34
N TYR A 34 -2.39 -0.63 -11.39
CA TYR A 34 -3.78 -1.06 -11.19
C TYR A 34 -4.66 0.09 -10.72
N SER A 35 -5.87 0.15 -11.30
CA SER A 35 -6.86 1.15 -10.92
C SER A 35 -7.38 0.95 -9.48
N TRP A 36 -7.65 2.07 -8.82
CA TRP A 36 -8.30 2.10 -7.51
C TRP A 36 -9.75 1.63 -7.62
N ASN A 37 -10.50 2.14 -8.60
CA ASN A 37 -11.89 1.75 -8.84
C ASN A 37 -12.10 1.41 -10.31
N SER A 38 -12.63 0.21 -10.59
CA SER A 38 -12.71 -0.30 -11.95
C SER A 38 -13.86 -1.27 -12.12
N ILE A 39 -14.45 -1.26 -13.33
CA ILE A 39 -15.42 -2.26 -13.77
C ILE A 39 -14.75 -3.26 -14.72
N ASN A 40 -13.98 -2.75 -15.68
CA ASN A 40 -13.34 -3.52 -16.78
C ASN A 40 -11.80 -3.46 -16.74
N GLY A 41 -11.22 -2.96 -15.66
CA GLY A 41 -9.78 -2.72 -15.51
C GLY A 41 -9.37 -1.27 -15.76
N GLU A 42 -10.22 -0.44 -16.36
CA GLU A 42 -9.99 1.00 -16.53
C GLU A 42 -10.40 1.76 -15.28
N GLU A 43 -9.63 2.79 -14.91
CA GLU A 43 -9.98 3.63 -13.77
C GLU A 43 -11.29 4.39 -14.02
N CYS A 44 -12.24 4.25 -13.11
CA CYS A 44 -13.53 4.92 -13.18
C CYS A 44 -13.86 5.74 -11.91
N GLY A 45 -12.89 5.95 -11.03
CA GLY A 45 -13.03 6.82 -9.87
C GLY A 45 -13.22 8.28 -10.28
N HIS A 46 -14.14 8.95 -9.59
CA HIS A 46 -14.48 10.36 -9.85
C HIS A 46 -13.80 11.34 -8.89
N VAL A 47 -13.15 10.83 -7.86
CA VAL A 47 -12.37 11.65 -6.90
C VAL A 47 -10.93 11.67 -7.39
N PHE A 48 -10.52 12.82 -7.92
CA PHE A 48 -9.24 12.95 -8.63
C PHE A 48 -8.05 12.47 -7.80
N GLU A 49 -7.93 12.90 -6.56
CA GLU A 49 -6.79 12.58 -5.71
C GLU A 49 -6.72 11.09 -5.38
N ALA A 50 -7.84 10.50 -5.02
CA ALA A 50 -7.94 9.07 -4.72
C ALA A 50 -7.75 8.22 -5.99
N ALA A 51 -8.49 8.53 -7.05
CA ALA A 51 -8.43 7.78 -8.30
C ALA A 51 -7.07 7.85 -8.99
N THR A 52 -6.34 8.95 -8.82
CA THR A 52 -5.09 9.19 -9.55
C THR A 52 -3.86 8.73 -8.78
N ALA A 53 -3.80 8.97 -7.46
CA ALA A 53 -2.56 8.88 -6.68
C ALA A 53 -2.42 7.61 -5.83
N GLN A 54 -3.35 6.66 -5.89
CA GLN A 54 -3.32 5.44 -5.05
C GLN A 54 -2.40 4.35 -5.63
N TYR A 55 -1.11 4.59 -5.61
CA TYR A 55 -0.09 3.64 -6.08
C TYR A 55 0.01 2.38 -5.21
N HIS A 56 -0.44 2.44 -3.96
CA HIS A 56 -0.47 1.29 -3.05
C HIS A 56 -1.33 0.12 -3.55
N ILE A 57 -2.25 0.35 -4.50
CA ILE A 57 -3.04 -0.74 -5.11
C ILE A 57 -2.12 -1.80 -5.75
N ASN A 58 -0.99 -1.39 -6.33
CA ASN A 58 0.03 -2.32 -6.80
C ASN A 58 0.59 -3.19 -5.66
N ASN A 59 0.82 -2.59 -4.50
CA ASN A 59 1.30 -3.31 -3.32
C ASN A 59 0.22 -4.24 -2.74
N ASP A 60 -1.05 -3.89 -2.84
CA ASP A 60 -2.17 -4.72 -2.38
C ASP A 60 -2.32 -5.97 -3.26
N VAL A 61 -2.11 -5.81 -4.58
CA VAL A 61 -2.06 -6.92 -5.54
C VAL A 61 -0.84 -7.82 -5.25
N PHE A 62 0.34 -7.22 -5.04
CA PHE A 62 1.54 -7.95 -4.61
C PHE A 62 1.27 -8.74 -3.33
N TYR A 63 0.73 -8.11 -2.28
CA TYR A 63 0.43 -8.76 -1.01
C TYR A 63 -0.49 -9.96 -1.18
N SER A 64 -1.49 -9.84 -2.04
CA SER A 64 -2.41 -10.93 -2.35
C SER A 64 -1.70 -12.10 -3.06
N ILE A 65 -0.80 -11.82 -4.02
CA ILE A 65 0.04 -12.84 -4.68
C ILE A 65 0.98 -13.51 -3.66
N PHE A 66 1.66 -12.70 -2.84
CA PHE A 66 2.56 -13.19 -1.81
C PHE A 66 1.87 -14.14 -0.84
N LYS A 67 0.71 -13.75 -0.28
CA LYS A 67 -0.06 -14.59 0.65
C LYS A 67 -0.64 -15.84 0.00
N TYR A 68 -1.03 -15.76 -1.26
CA TYR A 68 -1.45 -16.93 -2.02
C TYR A 68 -0.30 -17.93 -2.20
N TYR A 69 0.86 -17.43 -2.65
CA TYR A 69 2.03 -18.28 -2.88
C TYR A 69 2.60 -18.84 -1.57
N GLU A 70 2.68 -18.05 -0.52
CA GLU A 70 3.09 -18.51 0.82
C GLU A 70 2.23 -19.69 1.32
N ALA A 71 0.92 -19.65 1.04
CA ALA A 71 -0.01 -20.67 1.48
C ALA A 71 -0.08 -21.92 0.60
N THR A 72 0.25 -21.82 -0.69
CA THR A 72 0.00 -22.88 -1.68
C THR A 72 1.25 -23.44 -2.33
N LEU A 73 2.31 -22.64 -2.40
CA LEU A 73 3.53 -22.91 -3.19
C LEU A 73 3.22 -23.23 -4.67
N ASP A 74 2.14 -22.66 -5.21
CA ASP A 74 1.67 -22.85 -6.59
C ASP A 74 2.63 -22.19 -7.58
N TRP A 75 3.68 -22.93 -7.95
CA TRP A 75 4.67 -22.44 -8.91
C TRP A 75 4.10 -22.26 -10.32
N ASP A 76 3.15 -23.11 -10.72
CA ASP A 76 2.49 -22.99 -12.03
C ASP A 76 1.81 -21.62 -12.18
N PHE A 77 1.11 -21.16 -11.13
CA PHE A 77 0.55 -19.81 -11.09
C PHE A 77 1.63 -18.74 -11.16
N MET A 78 2.71 -18.88 -10.39
CA MET A 78 3.80 -17.90 -10.38
C MET A 78 4.48 -17.78 -11.73
N GLU A 79 4.78 -18.90 -12.37
CA GLU A 79 5.45 -18.94 -13.68
C GLU A 79 4.59 -18.36 -14.80
N ASN A 80 3.28 -18.65 -14.81
CA ASN A 80 2.40 -18.30 -15.93
C ASN A 80 1.70 -16.94 -15.76
N TYR A 81 1.57 -16.43 -14.53
CA TYR A 81 0.78 -15.22 -14.23
C TYR A 81 1.48 -14.30 -13.21
N GLY A 82 1.85 -14.83 -12.05
CA GLY A 82 2.31 -14.04 -10.92
C GLY A 82 3.58 -13.25 -11.19
N ALA A 83 4.58 -13.87 -11.82
CA ALA A 83 5.86 -13.24 -12.10
C ALA A 83 5.72 -12.01 -13.03
N GLU A 84 4.85 -12.08 -14.04
CA GLU A 84 4.59 -10.95 -14.96
C GLU A 84 3.92 -9.79 -14.21
N ILE A 85 2.90 -10.06 -13.38
CA ILE A 85 2.25 -9.03 -12.57
C ILE A 85 3.27 -8.35 -11.65
N LEU A 86 4.09 -9.16 -10.96
CA LEU A 86 5.11 -8.65 -10.03
C LEU A 86 6.14 -7.77 -10.73
N LEU A 87 6.63 -8.19 -11.90
CA LEU A 87 7.60 -7.41 -12.68
C LEU A 87 7.03 -6.07 -13.13
N GLU A 88 5.86 -6.08 -13.75
CA GLU A 88 5.24 -4.87 -14.31
C GLU A 88 4.83 -3.87 -13.22
N THR A 89 4.28 -4.34 -12.12
CA THR A 89 3.93 -3.46 -10.99
C THR A 89 5.16 -2.95 -10.24
N SER A 90 6.21 -3.76 -10.12
CA SER A 90 7.48 -3.32 -9.53
C SER A 90 8.21 -2.32 -10.44
N LYS A 91 8.15 -2.49 -11.76
CA LYS A 91 8.66 -1.52 -12.72
C LYS A 91 8.00 -0.15 -12.54
N CYS A 92 6.68 -0.12 -12.41
CA CYS A 92 5.94 1.11 -12.17
C CYS A 92 6.40 1.81 -10.87
N LEU A 93 6.47 1.07 -9.77
CA LEU A 93 6.91 1.64 -8.48
C LEU A 93 8.39 2.08 -8.50
N SER A 94 9.25 1.36 -9.24
CA SER A 94 10.65 1.76 -9.43
C SER A 94 10.78 3.03 -10.26
N HIS A 95 9.95 3.20 -11.28
CA HIS A 95 9.92 4.40 -12.11
C HIS A 95 9.35 5.59 -11.33
N ARG A 96 8.26 5.39 -10.57
CA ARG A 96 7.62 6.42 -9.75
C ARG A 96 8.53 6.96 -8.66
N GLY A 97 9.34 6.12 -8.02
CA GLY A 97 10.27 6.52 -6.96
C GLY A 97 11.62 6.98 -7.48
N ASN A 98 12.35 7.73 -6.63
CA ASN A 98 13.69 8.17 -6.95
C ASN A 98 14.59 8.25 -5.72
N PHE A 99 15.92 8.25 -5.94
CA PHE A 99 16.91 8.46 -4.89
C PHE A 99 17.05 9.96 -4.61
N ILE A 100 16.73 10.38 -3.39
CA ILE A 100 16.74 11.79 -2.99
C ILE A 100 17.98 12.07 -2.14
N GLU A 101 18.90 12.86 -2.67
CA GLU A 101 20.17 13.16 -1.99
C GLU A 101 19.94 13.84 -0.63
N ARG A 102 19.00 14.80 -0.54
CA ARG A 102 18.62 15.47 0.71
C ARG A 102 18.02 14.56 1.78
N LYS A 103 17.59 13.37 1.39
CA LYS A 103 17.16 12.28 2.29
C LYS A 103 18.29 11.24 2.50
N GLY A 104 19.55 11.65 2.32
CA GLY A 104 20.71 10.75 2.45
C GLY A 104 20.83 9.67 1.37
N GLY A 105 20.38 9.97 0.16
CA GLY A 105 20.37 9.03 -0.97
C GLY A 105 19.38 7.87 -0.79
N ARG A 106 18.35 8.06 0.04
CA ARG A 106 17.26 7.09 0.22
C ARG A 106 16.34 7.10 -0.99
N PHE A 107 15.75 5.93 -1.28
CA PHE A 107 14.71 5.80 -2.29
C PHE A 107 13.37 6.26 -1.71
N CYS A 108 12.76 7.25 -2.35
CA CYS A 108 11.54 7.94 -1.91
C CYS A 108 10.46 7.82 -2.98
N ILE A 109 9.21 7.65 -2.56
CA ILE A 109 8.03 7.69 -3.43
C ILE A 109 7.20 8.90 -3.00
N ASN A 110 7.15 9.90 -3.88
CA ASN A 110 6.52 11.18 -3.58
C ASN A 110 5.22 11.36 -4.36
N CYS A 111 4.36 12.25 -3.85
CA CYS A 111 3.15 12.69 -4.55
C CYS A 111 2.18 11.53 -4.82
N ILE A 112 1.86 10.78 -3.77
CA ILE A 112 0.94 9.62 -3.81
C ILE A 112 -0.13 9.75 -2.74
N CYS A 113 -1.14 8.90 -2.81
CA CYS A 113 -2.14 8.70 -1.76
C CYS A 113 -1.98 7.30 -1.18
N GLY A 114 -1.89 7.21 0.14
CA GLY A 114 -1.95 5.93 0.86
C GLY A 114 -3.40 5.44 1.03
N PRO A 115 -3.63 4.40 1.84
CA PRO A 115 -4.98 3.95 2.17
C PRO A 115 -5.88 5.01 2.81
N ASP A 116 -5.30 5.99 3.50
CA ASP A 116 -6.05 7.09 4.11
C ASP A 116 -6.29 8.23 3.12
N GLU A 117 -7.52 8.33 2.63
CA GLU A 117 -7.93 9.31 1.62
C GLU A 117 -8.08 10.75 2.15
N TYR A 118 -8.00 10.97 3.48
CA TYR A 118 -7.97 12.32 4.05
C TYR A 118 -6.57 12.95 4.06
N ASN A 119 -5.56 12.17 3.65
CA ASN A 119 -4.19 12.62 3.45
C ASN A 119 -3.71 12.29 2.04
N PRO A 120 -4.32 12.86 0.99
CA PRO A 120 -3.90 12.62 -0.39
C PRO A 120 -2.67 13.43 -0.75
N VAL A 121 -2.00 13.04 -1.82
CA VAL A 121 -0.84 13.75 -2.41
C VAL A 121 0.26 14.02 -1.37
N VAL A 122 0.63 12.95 -0.66
CA VAL A 122 1.69 12.98 0.35
C VAL A 122 3.01 12.42 -0.19
N ASP A 123 4.09 12.74 0.50
CA ASP A 123 5.41 12.21 0.22
C ASP A 123 5.73 11.09 1.22
N ASN A 124 6.26 9.98 0.69
CA ASN A 124 6.76 8.86 1.50
C ASN A 124 5.70 8.26 2.44
N ASN A 125 4.51 7.95 1.91
CA ASN A 125 3.55 7.20 2.68
C ASN A 125 4.15 5.86 3.15
N LEU A 126 4.14 5.61 4.45
CA LEU A 126 4.82 4.45 5.05
C LEU A 126 4.26 3.13 4.53
N TYR A 127 2.93 3.01 4.41
CA TYR A 127 2.27 1.82 3.90
C TYR A 127 2.81 1.45 2.52
N THR A 128 2.78 2.41 1.60
CA THR A 128 3.27 2.23 0.23
C THR A 128 4.77 1.92 0.21
N ASN A 129 5.60 2.70 0.90
CA ASN A 129 7.05 2.51 0.90
C ASN A 129 7.44 1.15 1.50
N PHE A 130 6.84 0.76 2.62
CA PHE A 130 7.13 -0.49 3.30
C PHE A 130 6.78 -1.70 2.42
N LEU A 131 5.58 -1.72 1.86
CA LEU A 131 5.14 -2.80 0.98
C LEU A 131 5.90 -2.82 -0.34
N THR A 132 6.27 -1.65 -0.91
CA THR A 132 7.13 -1.58 -2.10
C THR A 132 8.49 -2.21 -1.84
N LYS A 133 9.11 -1.94 -0.69
CA LYS A 133 10.36 -2.60 -0.28
C LYS A 133 10.21 -4.12 -0.28
N LYS A 134 9.14 -4.63 0.31
CA LYS A 134 8.85 -6.08 0.35
C LYS A 134 8.58 -6.64 -1.04
N GLN A 135 7.81 -5.92 -1.85
CA GLN A 135 7.48 -6.30 -3.22
C GLN A 135 8.73 -6.42 -4.09
N PHE A 136 9.67 -5.47 -4.00
CA PHE A 136 10.90 -5.54 -4.78
C PHE A 136 11.74 -6.77 -4.40
N TYR A 137 11.93 -7.06 -3.11
CA TYR A 137 12.63 -8.26 -2.70
C TYR A 137 11.96 -9.53 -3.19
N PHE A 138 10.66 -9.65 -3.02
CA PHE A 138 9.93 -10.84 -3.44
C PHE A 138 9.92 -10.99 -4.98
N THR A 139 9.77 -9.91 -5.73
CA THR A 139 9.85 -9.93 -7.20
C THR A 139 11.20 -10.44 -7.66
N LEU A 140 12.28 -9.95 -7.07
CA LEU A 140 13.65 -10.40 -7.40
C LEU A 140 13.87 -11.87 -7.04
N GLU A 141 13.38 -12.33 -5.88
CA GLU A 141 13.43 -13.72 -5.45
C GLU A 141 12.72 -14.65 -6.44
N ILE A 142 11.46 -14.33 -6.78
CA ILE A 142 10.66 -15.11 -7.75
C ILE A 142 11.35 -15.13 -9.12
N PHE A 143 11.93 -14.01 -9.53
CA PHE A 143 12.57 -13.90 -10.84
C PHE A 143 13.90 -14.67 -10.90
N ASP A 144 14.67 -14.69 -9.80
CA ASP A 144 15.85 -15.55 -9.66
C ASP A 144 15.48 -17.06 -9.64
N GLU A 145 14.39 -17.42 -8.99
CA GLU A 145 13.86 -18.78 -9.02
C GLU A 145 13.40 -19.18 -10.43
N LEU A 146 12.72 -18.28 -11.14
CA LEU A 146 12.29 -18.50 -12.52
C LEU A 146 13.49 -18.72 -13.43
N LYS A 147 14.55 -17.95 -13.29
CA LYS A 147 15.81 -18.12 -14.03
C LYS A 147 16.41 -19.51 -13.85
N LYS A 148 16.33 -20.07 -12.64
CA LYS A 148 16.86 -21.40 -12.32
C LYS A 148 15.96 -22.51 -12.87
N LYS A 149 14.64 -22.39 -12.70
CA LYS A 149 13.66 -23.43 -13.04
C LYS A 149 13.28 -23.45 -14.51
N ASN A 150 13.11 -22.28 -15.12
CA ASN A 150 12.73 -22.12 -16.54
C ASN A 150 13.44 -20.91 -17.18
N PRO A 151 14.74 -21.08 -17.60
CA PRO A 151 15.49 -19.98 -18.23
C PRO A 151 14.85 -19.39 -19.48
N ALA A 152 14.09 -20.19 -20.23
CA ALA A 152 13.40 -19.72 -21.43
C ALA A 152 12.26 -18.73 -21.06
N LYS A 153 11.46 -19.08 -20.05
CA LYS A 153 10.39 -18.21 -19.53
C LYS A 153 10.96 -16.94 -18.89
N TYR A 154 12.08 -17.05 -18.19
CA TYR A 154 12.81 -15.90 -17.67
C TYR A 154 13.20 -14.92 -18.78
N ALA A 155 13.79 -15.42 -19.88
CA ALA A 155 14.19 -14.59 -21.03
C ALA A 155 12.96 -13.97 -21.72
N GLU A 156 11.91 -14.76 -21.92
CA GLU A 156 10.62 -14.28 -22.48
C GLU A 156 10.06 -13.10 -21.67
N LEU A 157 9.98 -13.23 -20.34
CA LEU A 157 9.44 -12.18 -19.49
C LEU A 157 10.33 -10.93 -19.44
N LYS A 158 11.65 -11.08 -19.46
CA LYS A 158 12.57 -9.92 -19.58
C LYS A 158 12.28 -9.10 -20.84
N GLU A 159 12.15 -9.80 -21.98
CA GLU A 159 11.85 -9.15 -23.26
C GLU A 159 10.45 -8.53 -23.24
N LYS A 160 9.45 -9.31 -22.84
CA LYS A 160 8.03 -8.89 -22.83
C LYS A 160 7.79 -7.67 -21.95
N CYS A 161 8.40 -7.62 -20.75
CA CYS A 161 8.25 -6.51 -19.80
C CYS A 161 9.25 -5.38 -20.07
N GLY A 162 10.19 -5.55 -21.01
CA GLY A 162 11.24 -4.58 -21.29
C GLY A 162 12.10 -4.28 -20.05
N ILE A 163 12.51 -5.32 -19.32
CA ILE A 163 13.31 -5.20 -18.09
C ILE A 163 14.73 -5.69 -18.36
N ASP A 164 15.70 -4.85 -18.06
CA ASP A 164 17.13 -5.20 -18.17
C ASP A 164 17.76 -5.47 -16.76
N ASP A 165 19.03 -5.82 -16.76
CA ASP A 165 19.75 -6.10 -15.50
C ASP A 165 20.00 -4.83 -14.66
N ASN A 166 19.97 -3.65 -15.28
CA ASN A 166 20.12 -2.37 -14.57
C ASN A 166 18.84 -2.08 -13.80
N GLU A 167 17.67 -2.35 -14.38
CA GLU A 167 16.38 -2.18 -13.69
C GLU A 167 16.22 -3.14 -12.54
N LEU A 168 16.60 -4.41 -12.69
CA LEU A 168 16.62 -5.38 -11.58
C LEU A 168 17.57 -4.93 -10.48
N SER A 169 18.76 -4.43 -10.84
CA SER A 169 19.72 -3.88 -9.90
C SER A 169 19.19 -2.63 -9.21
N ARG A 170 18.50 -1.74 -9.94
CA ARG A 170 17.85 -0.56 -9.39
C ARG A 170 16.78 -0.93 -8.37
N MET A 171 15.91 -1.91 -8.65
CA MET A 171 14.91 -2.41 -7.70
C MET A 171 15.56 -2.91 -6.41
N LYS A 172 16.67 -3.67 -6.53
CA LYS A 172 17.43 -4.15 -5.36
C LYS A 172 17.96 -3.00 -4.50
N VAL A 173 18.62 -2.03 -5.14
CA VAL A 173 19.18 -0.86 -4.44
C VAL A 173 18.05 0.01 -3.85
N ALA A 174 16.93 0.14 -4.56
CA ALA A 174 15.74 0.86 -4.07
C ALA A 174 15.17 0.19 -2.81
N ALA A 175 15.05 -1.14 -2.81
CA ALA A 175 14.61 -1.89 -1.63
C ALA A 175 15.54 -1.70 -0.43
N ASP A 176 16.87 -1.81 -0.66
CA ASP A 176 17.88 -1.64 0.38
C ASP A 176 17.86 -0.22 0.98
N LYS A 177 17.62 0.79 0.15
CA LYS A 177 17.63 2.21 0.52
C LYS A 177 16.25 2.82 0.72
N MET A 178 15.19 2.03 0.74
CA MET A 178 13.83 2.54 0.91
C MET A 178 13.72 3.45 2.13
N TYR A 179 13.20 4.65 1.92
CA TYR A 179 12.94 5.60 2.99
C TYR A 179 11.64 5.21 3.72
N LEU A 180 11.78 5.00 5.01
CA LEU A 180 10.65 4.75 5.91
C LEU A 180 10.61 5.92 6.89
N PRO A 181 9.59 6.79 6.85
CA PRO A 181 9.52 7.98 7.67
C PRO A 181 9.42 7.60 9.15
N PHE A 182 10.32 8.16 9.97
CA PHE A 182 10.40 7.85 11.39
C PHE A 182 10.62 9.14 12.20
N ASP A 183 9.76 9.34 13.19
CA ASP A 183 9.89 10.40 14.17
C ASP A 183 10.73 9.91 15.36
N ALA A 184 11.95 10.41 15.47
CA ALA A 184 12.87 10.02 16.52
C ALA A 184 12.49 10.62 17.89
N GLU A 185 11.73 11.72 17.93
CA GLU A 185 11.31 12.37 19.18
C GLU A 185 10.25 11.53 19.88
N ASN A 186 9.24 11.07 19.14
CA ASN A 186 8.18 10.21 19.69
C ASN A 186 8.53 8.72 19.58
N GLY A 187 9.56 8.35 18.83
CA GLY A 187 9.99 6.97 18.65
C GLY A 187 8.96 6.13 17.90
N ILE A 188 8.28 6.72 16.88
CA ILE A 188 7.25 6.08 16.06
C ILE A 188 7.52 6.25 14.58
N TYR A 189 7.01 5.33 13.77
CA TYR A 189 6.90 5.56 12.34
C TYR A 189 5.79 6.58 12.03
N MET A 190 6.06 7.45 11.05
CA MET A 190 5.09 8.43 10.57
C MET A 190 4.29 7.84 9.41
N GLN A 191 3.02 8.21 9.27
CA GLN A 191 2.17 7.83 8.15
C GLN A 191 2.74 8.35 6.81
N ASP A 192 3.24 9.57 6.83
CA ASP A 192 3.94 10.23 5.73
C ASP A 192 4.88 11.34 6.26
N ASP A 193 5.59 12.03 5.38
CA ASP A 193 6.56 13.07 5.77
C ASP A 193 5.92 14.28 6.50
N ASN A 194 4.61 14.49 6.37
CA ASN A 194 3.97 15.74 6.79
C ASN A 194 2.92 15.57 7.90
N PHE A 195 2.36 14.38 8.10
CA PHE A 195 1.19 14.17 8.97
C PHE A 195 1.34 14.80 10.36
N ILE A 196 2.48 14.57 11.01
CA ILE A 196 2.70 15.04 12.40
C ILE A 196 2.87 16.56 12.51
N TYR A 197 3.09 17.26 11.39
CA TYR A 197 3.25 18.72 11.34
C TYR A 197 1.97 19.45 10.94
N LYS A 198 0.88 18.72 10.67
CA LYS A 198 -0.43 19.31 10.36
C LYS A 198 -1.10 19.88 11.61
N ASP A 199 -2.11 20.72 11.41
CA ASP A 199 -2.88 21.30 12.50
C ASP A 199 -3.61 20.21 13.30
N PRO A 200 -3.56 20.20 14.63
CA PRO A 200 -4.33 19.26 15.43
C PRO A 200 -5.83 19.56 15.32
N ILE A 201 -6.65 18.52 15.36
CA ILE A 201 -8.11 18.61 15.41
C ILE A 201 -8.63 17.70 16.52
N ASP A 202 -9.61 18.17 17.27
CA ASP A 202 -10.29 17.38 18.31
C ASP A 202 -11.53 16.73 17.67
N ILE A 203 -11.37 15.48 17.25
CA ILE A 203 -12.44 14.75 16.55
C ILE A 203 -13.64 14.43 17.44
N GLU A 204 -13.47 14.32 18.77
CA GLU A 204 -14.58 14.08 19.71
C GLU A 204 -15.54 15.25 19.77
N LYS A 205 -15.07 16.47 19.44
CA LYS A 205 -15.92 17.68 19.38
C LYS A 205 -16.63 17.88 18.04
N ILE A 206 -16.38 17.03 17.06
CA ILE A 206 -17.05 17.12 15.77
C ILE A 206 -18.50 16.60 15.92
N PRO A 207 -19.52 17.42 15.59
CA PRO A 207 -20.89 16.96 15.65
C PRO A 207 -21.16 15.80 14.68
N LEU A 208 -21.91 14.79 15.10
CA LEU A 208 -22.21 13.61 14.30
C LEU A 208 -22.91 13.92 12.96
N ASP A 209 -23.68 15.01 12.92
CA ASP A 209 -24.33 15.48 11.69
C ASP A 209 -23.35 16.13 10.69
N LYS A 210 -22.08 16.25 11.06
CA LYS A 210 -20.98 16.71 10.20
C LYS A 210 -20.12 15.56 9.65
N LEU A 211 -20.55 14.33 9.80
CA LEU A 211 -19.89 13.15 9.24
C LEU A 211 -20.62 12.61 8.00
N PRO A 212 -19.93 12.08 7.02
CA PRO A 212 -18.47 12.07 6.88
C PRO A 212 -17.90 13.48 6.58
N LEU A 213 -16.70 13.77 7.09
CA LEU A 213 -16.11 15.12 6.99
C LEU A 213 -15.98 15.63 5.55
N LEU A 214 -15.67 14.75 4.62
CA LEU A 214 -15.49 15.12 3.20
C LEU A 214 -16.74 15.73 2.56
N THR A 215 -17.93 15.44 3.09
CA THR A 215 -19.18 16.01 2.59
C THR A 215 -19.51 17.38 3.18
N HIS A 216 -18.79 17.79 4.22
CA HIS A 216 -19.06 19.03 4.96
C HIS A 216 -17.90 20.02 4.94
N LEU A 217 -16.68 19.55 4.73
CA LEU A 217 -15.47 20.38 4.64
C LEU A 217 -14.94 20.39 3.20
N HIS A 218 -14.49 21.55 2.77
CA HIS A 218 -13.72 21.63 1.53
C HIS A 218 -12.43 20.82 1.66
N PRO A 219 -12.03 19.99 0.66
CA PRO A 219 -10.85 19.14 0.74
C PRO A 219 -9.60 19.85 1.26
N LEU A 220 -9.23 21.00 0.72
CA LEU A 220 -8.06 21.78 1.20
C LEU A 220 -8.15 22.17 2.67
N ASN A 221 -9.35 22.34 3.23
CA ASN A 221 -9.52 22.64 4.64
C ASN A 221 -9.41 21.34 5.50
N LEU A 222 -9.85 20.21 4.96
CA LEU A 222 -9.71 18.91 5.62
C LEU A 222 -8.24 18.46 5.68
N TRP A 223 -7.52 18.55 4.56
CA TRP A 223 -6.15 18.03 4.41
C TRP A 223 -5.10 18.75 5.27
N ARG A 224 -5.40 19.90 5.83
CA ARG A 224 -4.51 20.62 6.75
C ARG A 224 -4.45 20.02 8.15
N TYR A 225 -5.42 19.16 8.53
CA TYR A 225 -5.53 18.63 9.86
C TYR A 225 -4.88 17.26 10.03
N GLN A 226 -4.47 16.94 11.28
CA GLN A 226 -4.08 15.60 11.70
C GLN A 226 -5.33 14.73 11.88
N VAL A 227 -5.95 14.31 10.77
CA VAL A 227 -7.13 13.45 10.77
C VAL A 227 -7.01 12.38 9.72
N CYS A 228 -7.27 11.14 10.08
CA CYS A 228 -7.36 9.99 9.19
C CYS A 228 -8.82 9.61 8.97
N LYS A 229 -9.19 9.32 7.73
CA LYS A 229 -10.50 8.75 7.38
C LYS A 229 -10.62 7.34 7.91
N GLN A 230 -9.55 6.55 7.74
CA GLN A 230 -9.49 5.12 8.00
C GLN A 230 -8.07 4.66 8.29
N ALA A 231 -7.91 3.38 8.65
CA ALA A 231 -6.62 2.78 8.90
C ALA A 231 -5.69 2.89 7.68
N ASP A 232 -4.47 3.40 7.90
CA ASP A 232 -3.34 3.43 6.96
C ASP A 232 -2.15 2.75 7.63
N ILE A 233 -1.41 3.48 8.47
CA ILE A 233 -0.30 2.89 9.24
C ILE A 233 -0.78 1.78 10.19
N VAL A 234 -1.97 1.89 10.76
CA VAL A 234 -2.57 0.82 11.58
C VAL A 234 -2.90 -0.41 10.74
N LEU A 235 -3.30 -0.24 9.46
CA LEU A 235 -3.46 -1.34 8.52
C LEU A 235 -2.12 -2.04 8.24
N LEU A 236 -1.05 -1.27 8.07
CA LEU A 236 0.29 -1.85 7.91
C LEU A 236 0.71 -2.68 9.12
N MET A 237 0.41 -2.22 10.35
CA MET A 237 0.69 -2.96 11.59
C MET A 237 -0.03 -4.32 11.63
N PHE A 238 -1.23 -4.41 11.08
CA PHE A 238 -1.95 -5.67 10.92
C PHE A 238 -1.31 -6.55 9.85
N LEU A 239 -1.12 -6.04 8.63
CA LEU A 239 -0.62 -6.84 7.50
C LEU A 239 0.81 -7.34 7.70
N GLN A 240 1.63 -6.60 8.44
CA GLN A 240 3.05 -6.86 8.67
C GLN A 240 3.39 -6.98 10.16
N SER A 241 2.49 -7.57 10.94
CA SER A 241 2.60 -7.65 12.41
C SER A 241 3.91 -8.24 12.91
N HIS A 242 4.53 -9.13 12.15
CA HIS A 242 5.82 -9.75 12.50
C HIS A 242 7.04 -8.84 12.29
N ASP A 243 6.91 -7.77 11.52
CA ASP A 243 8.00 -6.82 11.25
C ASP A 243 8.08 -5.69 12.30
N PHE A 244 7.07 -5.58 13.17
CA PHE A 244 6.97 -4.55 14.20
C PHE A 244 6.83 -5.17 15.58
N THR A 245 7.60 -4.65 16.54
CA THR A 245 7.45 -5.07 17.93
C THR A 245 6.07 -4.69 18.48
N GLU A 246 5.58 -5.41 19.50
CA GLU A 246 4.32 -5.06 20.17
C GLU A 246 4.37 -3.63 20.73
N GLU A 247 5.51 -3.22 21.31
CA GLU A 247 5.71 -1.86 21.80
C GLU A 247 5.54 -0.82 20.68
N MET A 248 6.11 -1.06 19.50
CA MET A 248 5.97 -0.14 18.35
C MET A 248 4.51 -0.08 17.89
N ARG A 249 3.84 -1.23 17.78
CA ARG A 249 2.42 -1.28 17.38
C ARG A 249 1.53 -0.54 18.38
N ARG A 250 1.81 -0.67 19.69
CA ARG A 250 1.11 0.05 20.75
C ARG A 250 1.30 1.56 20.62
N LYS A 251 2.54 2.04 20.49
CA LYS A 251 2.84 3.46 20.31
C LYS A 251 2.17 4.06 19.07
N ILE A 252 2.19 3.33 17.97
CA ILE A 252 1.54 3.78 16.73
C ILE A 252 0.02 3.83 16.92
N PHE A 253 -0.58 2.81 17.51
CA PHE A 253 -2.01 2.77 17.78
C PHE A 253 -2.42 3.95 18.67
N ASP A 254 -1.74 4.16 19.80
CA ASP A 254 -2.02 5.26 20.75
C ASP A 254 -1.90 6.65 20.09
N PHE A 255 -1.02 6.78 19.08
CA PHE A 255 -0.86 8.05 18.38
C PHE A 255 -1.91 8.27 17.29
N TYR A 256 -2.25 7.26 16.48
CA TYR A 256 -3.10 7.41 15.29
C TYR A 256 -4.58 7.14 15.58
N GLU A 257 -4.91 6.28 16.53
CA GLU A 257 -6.30 5.94 16.87
C GLU A 257 -7.11 7.19 17.23
N PRO A 258 -6.65 8.09 18.17
CA PRO A 258 -7.40 9.29 18.52
C PRO A 258 -7.52 10.33 17.40
N LYS A 259 -6.86 10.10 16.26
CA LYS A 259 -6.89 10.95 15.08
C LYS A 259 -7.64 10.29 13.91
N THR A 260 -8.17 9.09 14.11
CA THR A 260 -8.90 8.35 13.08
C THR A 260 -10.41 8.48 13.32
N ILE A 261 -11.11 9.13 12.38
CA ILE A 261 -12.54 9.41 12.54
C ILE A 261 -13.45 8.25 12.13
N HIS A 262 -12.88 7.21 11.50
CA HIS A 262 -13.61 6.03 11.04
C HIS A 262 -14.76 6.31 10.06
N ASP A 263 -14.60 7.28 9.18
CA ASP A 263 -15.54 7.61 8.10
C ASP A 263 -15.59 6.54 6.99
N SER A 264 -15.14 5.32 7.29
CA SER A 264 -15.10 4.19 6.37
C SER A 264 -15.48 2.90 7.10
N SER A 265 -16.31 2.08 6.48
CA SER A 265 -16.66 0.74 6.99
C SER A 265 -15.45 -0.21 7.11
N LEU A 266 -14.36 0.08 6.41
CA LEU A 266 -13.12 -0.73 6.44
C LEU A 266 -12.26 -0.44 7.68
N SER A 267 -12.48 0.66 8.39
CA SER A 267 -11.59 1.14 9.44
C SER A 267 -11.75 0.36 10.75
N ALA A 268 -12.97 0.24 11.26
CA ALA A 268 -13.24 -0.33 12.57
C ALA A 268 -12.76 -1.78 12.71
N SER A 269 -12.89 -2.61 11.67
CA SER A 269 -12.43 -4.01 11.69
C SER A 269 -10.92 -4.13 11.91
N ILE A 270 -10.13 -3.30 11.25
CA ILE A 270 -8.67 -3.29 11.38
C ILE A 270 -8.24 -2.79 12.76
N HIS A 271 -8.87 -1.70 13.26
CA HIS A 271 -8.60 -1.21 14.60
C HIS A 271 -8.97 -2.24 15.67
N SER A 272 -10.07 -2.98 15.50
CA SER A 272 -10.44 -4.10 16.39
C SER A 272 -9.35 -5.16 16.48
N ILE A 273 -8.79 -5.57 15.33
CA ILE A 273 -7.77 -6.61 15.28
C ILE A 273 -6.48 -6.12 15.95
N VAL A 274 -6.01 -4.92 15.59
CA VAL A 274 -4.76 -4.38 16.14
C VAL A 274 -4.89 -4.09 17.64
N ALA A 275 -6.02 -3.54 18.09
CA ALA A 275 -6.29 -3.34 19.51
C ALA A 275 -6.26 -4.66 20.30
N CYS A 276 -6.83 -5.74 19.73
CA CYS A 276 -6.77 -7.08 20.31
C CYS A 276 -5.31 -7.58 20.42
N ASP A 277 -4.51 -7.41 19.37
CA ASP A 277 -3.11 -7.85 19.31
C ASP A 277 -2.22 -7.14 20.34
N ILE A 278 -2.51 -5.89 20.66
CA ILE A 278 -1.76 -5.09 21.65
C ILE A 278 -2.39 -5.14 23.06
N GLY A 279 -3.45 -5.94 23.25
CA GLY A 279 -4.06 -6.19 24.55
C GLY A 279 -5.12 -5.18 25.00
N TYR A 280 -5.59 -4.30 24.12
CA TYR A 280 -6.64 -3.29 24.39
C TYR A 280 -8.03 -3.91 24.14
N ARG A 281 -8.49 -4.75 25.09
CA ARG A 281 -9.66 -5.63 24.91
C ARG A 281 -10.98 -4.88 24.80
N ASP A 282 -11.17 -3.83 25.54
CA ASP A 282 -12.40 -3.05 25.58
C ASP A 282 -12.57 -2.25 24.28
N GLU A 283 -11.50 -1.63 23.80
CA GLU A 283 -11.44 -0.93 22.53
C GLU A 283 -11.65 -1.92 21.36
N ALA A 284 -10.96 -3.07 21.41
CA ALA A 284 -11.13 -4.11 20.38
C ALA A 284 -12.57 -4.57 20.27
N TYR A 285 -13.25 -4.79 21.40
CA TYR A 285 -14.66 -5.17 21.43
C TYR A 285 -15.58 -4.04 20.95
N GLY A 286 -15.26 -2.80 21.32
CA GLY A 286 -15.98 -1.60 20.85
C GLY A 286 -15.96 -1.51 19.31
N TYR A 287 -14.79 -1.63 18.70
CA TYR A 287 -14.62 -1.62 17.24
C TYR A 287 -15.25 -2.83 16.56
N LEU A 288 -15.18 -4.02 17.14
CA LEU A 288 -15.87 -5.19 16.60
C LEU A 288 -17.38 -4.96 16.52
N ARG A 289 -17.98 -4.42 17.57
CA ARG A 289 -19.41 -4.07 17.58
C ARG A 289 -19.77 -3.02 16.53
N GLN A 290 -18.87 -2.07 16.29
CA GLN A 290 -19.05 -1.06 15.24
C GLN A 290 -18.98 -1.69 13.84
N ALA A 291 -18.03 -2.58 13.60
CA ALA A 291 -17.86 -3.26 12.31
C ALA A 291 -19.01 -4.22 11.96
N CYS A 292 -19.77 -4.70 12.96
CA CYS A 292 -20.92 -5.60 12.79
C CYS A 292 -22.27 -4.88 12.62
N ARG A 293 -22.31 -3.57 12.61
CA ARG A 293 -23.51 -2.74 12.40
C ARG A 293 -23.70 -2.34 10.97
#